data_bf8387f637aef058c0324332e3ee6870
#
_entry.id   bf8387f637aef058c0324332e3ee6870
#
_cell.length_a   1.000
_cell.length_b   1.000
_cell.length_c   1.000
_cell.angle_alpha   90.00
_cell.angle_beta   90.00
_cell.angle_gamma   90.00
#
_symmetry.space_group_name_H-M   'P 1'
#
loop_
_entity.id
_entity.type
_entity.pdbx_description
1 polymer ?
#
loop_
_entity_poly.entity_id
_entity_poly.type
_entity_poly.pdbx_seq_one_letter_code
_entity_poly.pdbx_strand_id
1 'polypeptide(L)'
;MPCLEIGYLPSLDFASNEAFNTLATNISYCGNDIKTILVTSRYAYEGKSFTCMNLLRTLASLQKRVVLLDADLRRSQIMSQHEIHFQGEKHFGLAHYLAGMCEMEDIVYQTNVPNAWMVPIGREVNSSLQLLSSERTRPLMDALRQHFDVVIVDAPPAGMIVDAVEMAKYCDGALVVVSYNRGRRKDIGEVVAALSKTKCRVLGSVLNNVDFRSFTSRNHYYKSERYASYYKRGYYAPKKKTKESE
;
A
#
# COMPACT_ATOMS: atom_id res chain seq x y z
N MET A 1 -5.96 -9.64 21.38
CA MET A 1 -6.03 -8.88 20.12
C MET A 1 -6.32 -9.87 19.00
N PRO A 2 -7.26 -9.65 18.11
CA PRO A 2 -7.52 -10.58 17.01
C PRO A 2 -6.31 -10.63 16.05
N CYS A 3 -6.10 -11.78 15.41
CA CYS A 3 -4.92 -12.02 14.56
C CYS A 3 -5.32 -12.44 13.15
N LEU A 4 -4.50 -12.02 12.17
CA LEU A 4 -4.55 -12.47 10.79
C LEU A 4 -3.25 -13.18 10.43
N GLU A 5 -3.35 -14.23 9.65
CA GLU A 5 -2.20 -14.90 9.05
C GLU A 5 -2.11 -14.55 7.57
N ILE A 6 -0.99 -13.96 7.18
CA ILE A 6 -0.66 -13.69 5.77
C ILE A 6 0.09 -14.92 5.25
N GLY A 7 -0.58 -15.74 4.44
CA GLY A 7 -0.02 -16.98 3.90
C GLY A 7 0.93 -16.75 2.73
N TYR A 8 0.71 -15.69 1.95
CA TYR A 8 1.53 -15.41 0.78
C TYR A 8 1.99 -13.96 0.71
N LEU A 9 3.30 -13.77 0.82
CA LEU A 9 3.98 -12.53 0.46
C LEU A 9 4.99 -12.84 -0.64
N PRO A 10 4.83 -12.28 -1.86
CA PRO A 10 5.75 -12.57 -2.95
C PRO A 10 7.18 -12.14 -2.58
N SER A 11 8.16 -12.99 -2.92
CA SER A 11 9.56 -12.61 -2.85
C SER A 11 9.82 -11.54 -3.91
N LEU A 12 10.37 -10.42 -3.50
CA LEU A 12 10.81 -9.37 -4.42
C LEU A 12 12.24 -9.66 -4.87
N ASP A 13 12.54 -9.36 -6.12
CA ASP A 13 13.92 -9.29 -6.57
C ASP A 13 14.64 -8.09 -5.90
N PHE A 14 15.96 -8.04 -6.06
CA PHE A 14 16.77 -6.98 -5.43
C PHE A 14 16.31 -5.58 -5.86
N ALA A 15 16.03 -5.39 -7.16
CA ALA A 15 15.63 -4.09 -7.69
C ALA A 15 14.29 -3.60 -7.11
N SER A 16 13.33 -4.51 -7.00
CA SER A 16 12.03 -4.21 -6.40
C SER A 16 12.15 -3.93 -4.89
N ASN A 17 12.98 -4.68 -4.16
CA ASN A 17 13.24 -4.40 -2.75
C ASN A 17 13.84 -3.00 -2.56
N GLU A 18 14.86 -2.63 -3.35
CA GLU A 18 15.48 -1.30 -3.27
C GLU A 18 14.50 -0.18 -3.69
N ALA A 19 13.59 -0.45 -4.62
CA ALA A 19 12.55 0.50 -4.99
C ALA A 19 11.59 0.77 -3.81
N PHE A 20 11.18 -0.27 -3.06
CA PHE A 20 10.35 -0.09 -1.86
C PHE A 20 11.12 0.55 -0.71
N ASN A 21 12.39 0.25 -0.49
CA ASN A 21 13.24 0.93 0.47
C ASN A 21 13.34 2.43 0.14
N THR A 22 13.55 2.76 -1.14
CA THR A 22 13.56 4.14 -1.63
C THR A 22 12.21 4.82 -1.42
N LEU A 23 11.10 4.14 -1.72
CA LEU A 23 9.76 4.67 -1.50
C LEU A 23 9.50 4.98 -0.02
N ALA A 24 9.83 4.05 0.89
CA ALA A 24 9.70 4.23 2.33
C ALA A 24 10.54 5.42 2.83
N THR A 25 11.76 5.55 2.34
CA THR A 25 12.65 6.67 2.65
C THR A 25 12.10 8.01 2.15
N ASN A 26 11.61 8.04 0.89
CA ASN A 26 11.00 9.24 0.33
C ASN A 26 9.76 9.69 1.11
N ILE A 27 8.93 8.74 1.55
CA ILE A 27 7.78 9.03 2.41
C ILE A 27 8.25 9.69 3.72
N SER A 28 9.32 9.20 4.34
CA SER A 28 9.83 9.79 5.59
C SER A 28 10.32 11.24 5.41
N TYR A 29 10.71 11.63 4.21
CA TYR A 29 11.11 13.01 3.89
C TYR A 29 9.95 13.93 3.52
N CYS A 30 8.73 13.41 3.36
CA CYS A 30 7.56 14.24 3.07
C CYS A 30 7.11 15.11 4.24
N GLY A 31 7.57 14.80 5.47
CA GLY A 31 7.28 15.54 6.70
C GLY A 31 6.79 14.61 7.82
N ASN A 32 7.07 14.99 9.06
CA ASN A 32 6.65 14.22 10.25
C ASN A 32 5.14 14.25 10.49
N ASP A 33 4.44 15.13 9.82
CA ASP A 33 2.98 15.28 9.82
C ASP A 33 2.29 14.25 8.91
N ILE A 34 3.03 13.64 7.98
CA ILE A 34 2.50 12.62 7.05
C ILE A 34 2.50 11.25 7.72
N LYS A 35 1.37 10.87 8.28
CA LYS A 35 1.15 9.55 8.91
C LYS A 35 0.15 8.68 8.17
N THR A 36 -0.90 9.28 7.60
CA THR A 36 -1.95 8.57 6.88
C THR A 36 -1.77 8.74 5.38
N ILE A 37 -1.53 7.63 4.68
CA ILE A 37 -1.15 7.61 3.27
C ILE A 37 -2.17 6.82 2.46
N LEU A 38 -2.94 7.52 1.64
CA LEU A 38 -3.83 6.91 0.66
C LEU A 38 -3.02 6.35 -0.51
N VAL A 39 -3.29 5.12 -0.90
CA VAL A 39 -2.74 4.51 -2.12
C VAL A 39 -3.89 4.28 -3.09
N THR A 40 -3.84 4.94 -4.23
CA THR A 40 -4.87 4.84 -5.27
C THR A 40 -4.26 4.81 -6.67
N SER A 41 -5.09 4.71 -7.70
CA SER A 41 -4.66 4.67 -9.10
C SER A 41 -5.70 5.31 -10.02
N ARG A 42 -5.41 5.41 -11.31
CA ARG A 42 -6.40 5.81 -12.32
C ARG A 42 -7.34 4.67 -12.65
N TYR A 43 -6.80 3.46 -12.85
CA TYR A 43 -7.52 2.28 -13.30
C TYR A 43 -7.39 1.13 -12.30
N ALA A 44 -8.28 0.15 -12.43
CA ALA A 44 -8.13 -1.13 -11.74
C ALA A 44 -6.89 -1.89 -12.25
N TYR A 45 -6.35 -2.77 -11.42
CA TYR A 45 -5.20 -3.65 -11.75
C TYR A 45 -3.87 -2.91 -12.04
N GLU A 46 -3.67 -1.71 -11.52
CA GLU A 46 -2.40 -1.00 -11.61
C GLU A 46 -1.41 -1.39 -10.49
N GLY A 47 -1.82 -2.26 -9.56
CA GLY A 47 -0.97 -2.79 -8.49
C GLY A 47 -0.99 -1.99 -7.19
N LYS A 48 -2.11 -1.32 -6.87
CA LYS A 48 -2.30 -0.61 -5.59
C LYS A 48 -2.08 -1.53 -4.40
N SER A 49 -2.85 -2.60 -4.31
CA SER A 49 -2.80 -3.56 -3.19
C SER A 49 -1.43 -4.23 -3.07
N PHE A 50 -0.79 -4.57 -4.20
CA PHE A 50 0.60 -5.04 -4.22
C PHE A 50 1.55 -4.00 -3.64
N THR A 51 1.39 -2.72 -4.01
CA THR A 51 2.18 -1.61 -3.47
C THR A 51 1.94 -1.45 -1.98
N CYS A 52 0.69 -1.50 -1.52
CA CYS A 52 0.32 -1.39 -0.11
C CYS A 52 0.97 -2.49 0.73
N MET A 53 0.85 -3.76 0.32
CA MET A 53 1.40 -4.90 1.07
C MET A 53 2.93 -4.87 1.14
N ASN A 54 3.61 -4.51 0.05
CA ASN A 54 5.06 -4.41 0.07
C ASN A 54 5.55 -3.18 0.85
N LEU A 55 4.84 -2.06 0.79
CA LEU A 55 5.13 -0.89 1.61
C LEU A 55 4.91 -1.18 3.11
N LEU A 56 3.82 -1.88 3.48
CA LEU A 56 3.58 -2.38 4.83
C LEU A 56 4.78 -3.17 5.34
N ARG A 57 5.20 -4.21 4.58
CA ARG A 57 6.34 -5.06 4.93
C ARG A 57 7.63 -4.27 5.08
N THR A 58 7.91 -3.35 4.15
CA THR A 58 9.13 -2.55 4.15
C THR A 58 9.18 -1.62 5.36
N LEU A 59 8.11 -0.87 5.63
CA LEU A 59 8.05 0.02 6.79
C LEU A 59 8.10 -0.75 8.12
N ALA A 60 7.44 -1.90 8.21
CA ALA A 60 7.48 -2.76 9.38
C ALA A 60 8.90 -3.31 9.65
N SER A 61 9.66 -3.65 8.61
CA SER A 61 11.07 -4.06 8.73
C SER A 61 11.98 -2.93 9.23
N LEU A 62 11.61 -1.68 8.99
CA LEU A 62 12.24 -0.48 9.54
C LEU A 62 11.78 -0.14 10.97
N GLN A 63 11.19 -1.12 11.68
CA GLN A 63 10.71 -1.00 13.07
C GLN A 63 9.60 0.05 13.27
N LYS A 64 8.87 0.41 12.22
CA LYS A 64 7.67 1.24 12.31
C LYS A 64 6.46 0.37 12.64
N ARG A 65 5.59 0.85 13.52
CA ARG A 65 4.26 0.26 13.73
C ARG A 65 3.36 0.72 12.59
N VAL A 66 3.01 -0.22 11.70
CA VAL A 66 2.28 0.10 10.47
C VAL A 66 0.95 -0.65 10.45
N VAL A 67 -0.12 0.05 10.08
CA VAL A 67 -1.42 -0.58 9.82
C VAL A 67 -1.83 -0.36 8.38
N LEU A 68 -2.31 -1.42 7.72
CA LEU A 68 -2.95 -1.37 6.41
C LEU A 68 -4.46 -1.40 6.59
N LEU A 69 -5.13 -0.34 6.20
CA LEU A 69 -6.59 -0.25 6.10
C LEU A 69 -7.02 -0.56 4.67
N ASP A 70 -7.73 -1.66 4.50
CA ASP A 70 -8.36 -2.00 3.23
C ASP A 70 -9.69 -1.26 3.09
N ALA A 71 -9.71 -0.22 2.28
CA ALA A 71 -10.87 0.64 2.05
C ALA A 71 -11.53 0.43 0.67
N ASP A 72 -11.10 -0.59 -0.11
CA ASP A 72 -11.81 -0.99 -1.33
C ASP A 72 -12.99 -1.92 -0.99
N LEU A 73 -14.01 -1.37 -0.33
CA LEU A 73 -15.19 -2.11 0.14
C LEU A 73 -16.00 -2.74 -0.99
N ARG A 74 -15.74 -2.37 -2.25
CA ARG A 74 -16.48 -2.90 -3.41
C ARG A 74 -15.84 -4.15 -3.97
N ARG A 75 -14.51 -4.20 -4.01
CA ARG A 75 -13.78 -5.26 -4.70
C ARG A 75 -12.36 -5.41 -4.16
N SER A 76 -12.25 -5.62 -2.86
CA SER A 76 -10.93 -5.93 -2.30
C SER A 76 -10.42 -7.27 -2.84
N GLN A 77 -9.12 -7.30 -3.11
CA GLN A 77 -8.42 -8.50 -3.52
C GLN A 77 -7.27 -8.85 -2.56
N ILE A 78 -7.03 -8.04 -1.53
CA ILE A 78 -5.89 -8.23 -0.62
C ILE A 78 -5.96 -9.60 0.05
N MET A 79 -7.11 -9.92 0.65
CA MET A 79 -7.29 -11.19 1.37
C MET A 79 -7.01 -12.40 0.48
N SER A 80 -7.56 -12.42 -0.74
CA SER A 80 -7.41 -13.54 -1.68
C SER A 80 -6.03 -13.60 -2.32
N GLN A 81 -5.45 -12.46 -2.72
CA GLN A 81 -4.14 -12.41 -3.38
C GLN A 81 -2.99 -12.77 -2.46
N HIS A 82 -3.14 -12.53 -1.16
CA HIS A 82 -2.11 -12.79 -0.16
C HIS A 82 -2.44 -13.96 0.78
N GLU A 83 -3.48 -14.75 0.43
CA GLU A 83 -3.90 -15.92 1.21
C GLU A 83 -4.04 -15.56 2.69
N ILE A 84 -4.75 -14.46 2.99
CA ILE A 84 -4.89 -13.96 4.35
C ILE A 84 -6.07 -14.63 5.02
N HIS A 85 -5.83 -15.21 6.19
CA HIS A 85 -6.82 -15.95 6.96
C HIS A 85 -7.00 -15.36 8.35
N PHE A 86 -8.25 -15.29 8.81
CA PHE A 86 -8.56 -14.93 10.18
C PHE A 86 -8.16 -16.08 11.13
N GLN A 87 -7.50 -15.72 12.21
CA GLN A 87 -7.20 -16.63 13.31
C GLN A 87 -8.26 -16.44 14.40
N GLY A 88 -9.26 -17.32 14.45
CA GLY A 88 -10.37 -17.26 15.39
C GLY A 88 -11.75 -17.24 14.73
N GLU A 89 -12.80 -17.12 15.55
CA GLU A 89 -14.20 -17.24 15.10
C GLU A 89 -14.80 -15.95 14.55
N LYS A 90 -14.28 -14.78 14.98
CA LYS A 90 -14.81 -13.47 14.56
C LYS A 90 -14.10 -13.00 13.30
N HIS A 91 -14.85 -12.72 12.25
CA HIS A 91 -14.36 -12.26 10.95
C HIS A 91 -14.90 -10.86 10.63
N PHE A 92 -14.77 -9.94 11.57
CA PHE A 92 -15.19 -8.56 11.36
C PHE A 92 -14.14 -7.77 10.56
N GLY A 93 -14.58 -6.68 9.95
CA GLY A 93 -13.71 -5.77 9.24
C GLY A 93 -14.38 -4.41 9.06
N LEU A 94 -13.78 -3.56 8.25
CA LEU A 94 -14.16 -2.16 8.08
C LEU A 94 -15.66 -1.98 7.81
N ALA A 95 -16.25 -2.77 6.90
CA ALA A 95 -17.67 -2.67 6.58
C ALA A 95 -18.57 -2.95 7.78
N HIS A 96 -18.21 -3.90 8.65
CA HIS A 96 -18.97 -4.22 9.86
C HIS A 96 -18.90 -3.08 10.88
N TYR A 97 -17.70 -2.54 11.12
CA TYR A 97 -17.52 -1.42 12.03
C TYR A 97 -18.28 -0.18 11.55
N LEU A 98 -18.15 0.20 10.28
CA LEU A 98 -18.85 1.37 9.72
C LEU A 98 -20.37 1.22 9.75
N ALA A 99 -20.87 -0.01 9.67
CA ALA A 99 -22.29 -0.34 9.84
C ALA A 99 -22.76 -0.38 11.32
N GLY A 100 -21.87 -0.16 12.30
CA GLY A 100 -22.19 -0.20 13.73
C GLY A 100 -22.40 -1.61 14.29
N MET A 101 -21.87 -2.65 13.63
CA MET A 101 -22.07 -4.05 14.00
C MET A 101 -21.02 -4.58 14.99
N CYS A 102 -19.91 -3.87 15.17
CA CYS A 102 -18.82 -4.22 16.07
C CYS A 102 -18.03 -2.97 16.47
N GLU A 103 -17.11 -3.12 17.43
CA GLU A 103 -16.23 -2.05 17.87
C GLU A 103 -14.89 -2.05 17.13
N MET A 104 -14.08 -1.00 17.35
CA MET A 104 -12.80 -0.81 16.64
C MET A 104 -11.79 -1.93 16.97
N GLU A 105 -11.78 -2.38 18.20
CA GLU A 105 -10.90 -3.44 18.69
C GLU A 105 -11.17 -4.80 18.02
N ASP A 106 -12.37 -5.00 17.49
CA ASP A 106 -12.76 -6.23 16.79
C ASP A 106 -12.25 -6.29 15.35
N ILE A 107 -11.81 -5.14 14.77
CA ILE A 107 -11.42 -5.04 13.35
C ILE A 107 -9.94 -4.75 13.12
N VAL A 108 -9.18 -4.38 14.16
CA VAL A 108 -7.73 -4.14 14.06
C VAL A 108 -7.00 -5.43 14.42
N TYR A 109 -6.44 -6.08 13.43
CA TYR A 109 -5.78 -7.37 13.57
C TYR A 109 -4.26 -7.22 13.57
N GLN A 110 -3.60 -7.89 14.50
CA GLN A 110 -2.16 -8.11 14.39
C GLN A 110 -1.90 -9.15 13.30
N THR A 111 -0.84 -9.00 12.52
CA THR A 111 -0.46 -9.98 11.51
C THR A 111 0.73 -10.83 11.99
N ASN A 112 1.04 -11.91 11.26
CA ASN A 112 2.26 -12.68 11.46
C ASN A 112 3.54 -11.97 10.99
N VAL A 113 3.42 -10.77 10.38
CA VAL A 113 4.56 -9.89 10.08
C VAL A 113 4.81 -8.99 11.29
N PRO A 114 6.00 -9.01 11.90
CA PRO A 114 6.31 -8.15 13.05
C PRO A 114 6.10 -6.67 12.72
N ASN A 115 5.53 -5.91 13.66
CA ASN A 115 5.21 -4.48 13.51
C ASN A 115 4.19 -4.14 12.42
N ALA A 116 3.44 -5.13 11.92
CA ALA A 116 2.41 -4.92 10.90
C ALA A 116 1.03 -5.34 11.43
N TRP A 117 0.04 -4.47 11.19
CA TRP A 117 -1.37 -4.69 11.50
C TRP A 117 -2.21 -4.49 10.25
N MET A 118 -3.43 -5.00 10.28
CA MET A 118 -4.37 -4.86 9.17
C MET A 118 -5.81 -4.66 9.66
N VAL A 119 -6.55 -3.84 8.95
CA VAL A 119 -8.01 -3.72 9.02
C VAL A 119 -8.57 -4.21 7.69
N PRO A 120 -9.07 -5.46 7.61
CA PRO A 120 -9.65 -5.99 6.37
C PRO A 120 -11.03 -5.37 6.11
N ILE A 121 -11.56 -5.52 4.90
CA ILE A 121 -12.92 -5.05 4.58
C ILE A 121 -14.00 -5.78 5.38
N GLY A 122 -13.78 -7.07 5.73
CA GLY A 122 -14.74 -7.98 6.33
C GLY A 122 -15.73 -8.56 5.33
N ARG A 123 -16.43 -7.72 4.58
CA ARG A 123 -17.31 -8.13 3.46
C ARG A 123 -17.41 -7.05 2.40
N GLU A 124 -17.67 -7.45 1.17
CA GLU A 124 -17.98 -6.53 0.07
C GLU A 124 -19.37 -5.90 0.25
N VAL A 125 -19.50 -4.64 -0.16
CA VAL A 125 -20.74 -3.87 -0.05
C VAL A 125 -21.01 -3.04 -1.31
N ASN A 126 -22.26 -2.92 -1.70
CA ASN A 126 -22.67 -2.10 -2.84
C ASN A 126 -22.71 -0.60 -2.52
N SER A 127 -23.03 -0.24 -1.26
CA SER A 127 -23.16 1.14 -0.79
C SER A 127 -21.92 1.63 -0.02
N SER A 128 -20.72 1.35 -0.54
CA SER A 128 -19.45 1.69 0.09
C SER A 128 -19.31 3.17 0.43
N LEU A 129 -19.70 4.07 -0.49
CA LEU A 129 -19.62 5.51 -0.26
C LEU A 129 -20.40 5.94 0.98
N GLN A 130 -21.60 5.40 1.17
CA GLN A 130 -22.43 5.74 2.35
C GLN A 130 -21.75 5.31 3.65
N LEU A 131 -21.13 4.13 3.68
CA LEU A 131 -20.38 3.65 4.84
C LEU A 131 -19.13 4.49 5.08
N LEU A 132 -18.33 4.75 4.05
CA LEU A 132 -17.11 5.55 4.16
C LEU A 132 -17.35 7.01 4.55
N SER A 133 -18.55 7.55 4.23
CA SER A 133 -18.98 8.90 4.64
C SER A 133 -19.66 8.93 6.02
N SER A 134 -19.76 7.79 6.72
CA SER A 134 -20.42 7.74 8.03
C SER A 134 -19.60 8.46 9.11
N GLU A 135 -20.29 8.85 10.19
CA GLU A 135 -19.65 9.51 11.34
C GLU A 135 -18.59 8.62 12.04
N ARG A 136 -18.63 7.30 11.82
CA ARG A 136 -17.66 6.34 12.40
C ARG A 136 -16.30 6.35 11.72
N THR A 137 -16.20 6.87 10.48
CA THR A 137 -14.93 6.87 9.72
C THR A 137 -13.87 7.76 10.36
N ARG A 138 -14.22 8.98 10.76
CA ARG A 138 -13.28 9.91 11.37
C ARG A 138 -12.68 9.38 12.68
N PRO A 139 -13.48 8.92 13.67
CA PRO A 139 -12.93 8.34 14.91
C PRO A 139 -11.97 7.18 14.66
N LEU A 140 -12.28 6.31 13.69
CA LEU A 140 -11.37 5.23 13.30
C LEU A 140 -10.03 5.75 12.79
N MET A 141 -10.07 6.68 11.83
CA MET A 141 -8.84 7.23 11.23
C MET A 141 -8.00 7.99 12.26
N ASP A 142 -8.64 8.75 13.15
CA ASP A 142 -7.96 9.47 14.22
C ASP A 142 -7.31 8.50 15.22
N ALA A 143 -7.99 7.42 15.60
CA ALA A 143 -7.44 6.39 16.48
C ALA A 143 -6.26 5.64 15.82
N LEU A 144 -6.39 5.23 14.56
CA LEU A 144 -5.30 4.58 13.83
C LEU A 144 -4.08 5.52 13.75
N ARG A 145 -4.29 6.81 13.43
CA ARG A 145 -3.23 7.83 13.38
C ARG A 145 -2.52 8.01 14.72
N GLN A 146 -3.20 7.85 15.84
CA GLN A 146 -2.62 7.97 17.18
C GLN A 146 -1.79 6.74 17.58
N HIS A 147 -2.26 5.54 17.23
CA HIS A 147 -1.67 4.29 17.69
C HIS A 147 -0.55 3.77 16.79
N PHE A 148 -0.51 4.17 15.51
CA PHE A 148 0.46 3.71 14.52
C PHE A 148 1.37 4.83 14.05
N ASP A 149 2.58 4.47 13.66
CA ASP A 149 3.55 5.41 13.10
C ASP A 149 3.19 5.74 11.65
N VAL A 150 2.63 4.75 10.91
CA VAL A 150 2.13 4.91 9.55
C VAL A 150 0.83 4.12 9.37
N VAL A 151 -0.16 4.77 8.75
CA VAL A 151 -1.42 4.17 8.29
C VAL A 151 -1.42 4.16 6.77
N ILE A 152 -1.44 3.00 6.15
CA ILE A 152 -1.58 2.83 4.71
C ILE A 152 -3.06 2.55 4.43
N VAL A 153 -3.66 3.30 3.51
CA VAL A 153 -5.06 3.13 3.10
C VAL A 153 -5.10 2.64 1.66
N ASP A 154 -5.41 1.37 1.44
CA ASP A 154 -5.65 0.84 0.10
C ASP A 154 -7.04 1.25 -0.37
N ALA A 155 -7.13 2.09 -1.37
CA ALA A 155 -8.37 2.64 -1.86
C ALA A 155 -8.66 2.22 -3.31
N PRO A 156 -9.92 2.17 -3.75
CA PRO A 156 -10.27 1.90 -5.14
C PRO A 156 -9.67 2.95 -6.09
N PRO A 157 -9.70 2.71 -7.42
CA PRO A 157 -9.16 3.67 -8.40
C PRO A 157 -9.90 5.01 -8.36
N ALA A 158 -9.23 6.09 -7.95
CA ALA A 158 -9.80 7.45 -7.84
C ALA A 158 -10.25 8.02 -9.19
N GLY A 159 -9.73 7.49 -10.28
CA GLY A 159 -10.17 7.87 -11.63
C GLY A 159 -11.51 7.26 -12.04
N MET A 160 -12.02 6.30 -11.30
CA MET A 160 -13.24 5.57 -11.62
C MET A 160 -14.29 5.64 -10.49
N ILE A 161 -13.86 5.73 -9.24
CA ILE A 161 -14.72 5.56 -8.07
C ILE A 161 -14.45 6.69 -7.07
N VAL A 162 -15.52 7.33 -6.62
CA VAL A 162 -15.45 8.49 -5.70
C VAL A 162 -14.99 8.10 -4.28
N ASP A 163 -15.09 6.84 -3.91
CA ASP A 163 -14.75 6.30 -2.58
C ASP A 163 -13.30 6.65 -2.17
N ALA A 164 -12.36 6.62 -3.13
CA ALA A 164 -10.98 7.02 -2.88
C ALA A 164 -10.85 8.51 -2.52
N VAL A 165 -11.65 9.36 -3.16
CA VAL A 165 -11.66 10.81 -2.87
C VAL A 165 -12.33 11.06 -1.52
N GLU A 166 -13.34 10.27 -1.15
CA GLU A 166 -13.93 10.31 0.19
C GLU A 166 -12.90 9.96 1.26
N MET A 167 -12.19 8.86 1.11
CA MET A 167 -11.14 8.45 2.04
C MET A 167 -9.98 9.45 2.10
N ALA A 168 -9.66 10.13 1.00
CA ALA A 168 -8.62 11.15 0.96
C ALA A 168 -8.87 12.31 1.96
N LYS A 169 -10.11 12.57 2.34
CA LYS A 169 -10.45 13.60 3.35
C LYS A 169 -9.85 13.31 4.73
N TYR A 170 -9.51 12.06 5.00
CA TYR A 170 -8.98 11.57 6.27
C TYR A 170 -7.48 11.25 6.19
N CYS A 171 -6.85 11.47 5.02
CA CYS A 171 -5.44 11.16 4.78
C CYS A 171 -4.59 12.42 4.67
N ASP A 172 -3.33 12.35 5.15
CA ASP A 172 -2.37 13.44 5.06
C ASP A 172 -1.77 13.53 3.65
N GLY A 173 -1.52 12.36 3.04
CA GLY A 173 -0.91 12.27 1.73
C GLY A 173 -1.46 11.14 0.88
N ALA A 174 -1.24 11.23 -0.43
CA ALA A 174 -1.64 10.22 -1.39
C ALA A 174 -0.49 9.82 -2.31
N LEU A 175 -0.39 8.53 -2.59
CA LEU A 175 0.44 7.94 -3.62
C LEU A 175 -0.44 7.48 -4.78
N VAL A 176 -0.08 7.86 -6.00
CA VAL A 176 -0.78 7.44 -7.22
C VAL A 176 0.01 6.33 -7.90
N VAL A 177 -0.51 5.10 -7.85
CA VAL A 177 0.10 3.96 -8.53
C VAL A 177 -0.27 3.99 -10.01
N VAL A 178 0.72 3.81 -10.86
CA VAL A 178 0.59 3.85 -12.31
C VAL A 178 1.29 2.62 -12.88
N SER A 179 0.58 1.84 -13.68
CA SER A 179 1.20 0.71 -14.37
C SER A 179 1.97 1.18 -15.61
N TYR A 180 3.21 0.69 -15.76
CA TYR A 180 4.03 0.97 -16.92
C TYR A 180 3.29 0.60 -18.22
N ASN A 181 3.37 1.47 -19.24
CA ASN A 181 2.71 1.34 -20.54
C ASN A 181 1.16 1.29 -20.53
N ARG A 182 0.49 1.60 -19.41
CA ARG A 182 -0.99 1.62 -19.35
C ARG A 182 -1.58 3.03 -19.17
N GLY A 183 -0.90 3.90 -18.43
CA GLY A 183 -1.40 5.23 -18.11
C GLY A 183 -0.88 6.31 -19.07
N ARG A 184 -1.75 7.24 -19.45
CA ARG A 184 -1.35 8.48 -20.13
C ARG A 184 -1.07 9.54 -19.07
N ARG A 185 -0.16 10.49 -19.37
CA ARG A 185 0.13 11.61 -18.46
C ARG A 185 -1.14 12.40 -18.06
N LYS A 186 -2.10 12.52 -18.97
CA LYS A 186 -3.39 13.16 -18.73
C LYS A 186 -4.18 12.43 -17.63
N ASP A 187 -4.16 11.11 -17.63
CA ASP A 187 -4.91 10.28 -16.69
C ASP A 187 -4.45 10.48 -15.24
N ILE A 188 -3.13 10.65 -15.05
CA ILE A 188 -2.55 10.99 -13.74
C ILE A 188 -3.01 12.38 -13.31
N GLY A 189 -3.02 13.34 -14.23
CA GLY A 189 -3.51 14.70 -13.98
C GLY A 189 -4.96 14.73 -13.47
N GLU A 190 -5.83 13.86 -14.01
CA GLU A 190 -7.23 13.74 -13.55
C GLU A 190 -7.33 13.22 -12.12
N VAL A 191 -6.52 12.23 -11.74
CA VAL A 191 -6.46 11.71 -10.36
C VAL A 191 -5.96 12.79 -9.41
N VAL A 192 -4.88 13.49 -9.78
CA VAL A 192 -4.32 14.60 -8.99
C VAL A 192 -5.36 15.69 -8.80
N ALA A 193 -6.07 16.08 -9.86
CA ALA A 193 -7.13 17.08 -9.79
C ALA A 193 -8.31 16.66 -8.91
N ALA A 194 -8.66 15.36 -8.90
CA ALA A 194 -9.69 14.83 -8.02
C ALA A 194 -9.26 14.89 -6.54
N LEU A 195 -8.03 14.47 -6.23
CA LEU A 195 -7.47 14.51 -4.88
C LEU A 195 -7.24 15.94 -4.38
N SER A 196 -6.87 16.88 -5.24
CA SER A 196 -6.64 18.30 -4.90
C SER A 196 -7.91 19.01 -4.39
N LYS A 197 -9.09 18.40 -4.56
CA LYS A 197 -10.34 18.89 -3.95
C LYS A 197 -10.43 18.61 -2.45
N THR A 198 -9.51 17.79 -1.94
CA THR A 198 -9.39 17.45 -0.52
C THR A 198 -8.16 18.15 0.09
N LYS A 199 -7.95 17.97 1.39
CA LYS A 199 -6.72 18.45 2.06
C LYS A 199 -5.54 17.47 1.90
N CYS A 200 -5.76 16.32 1.27
CA CYS A 200 -4.75 15.28 1.05
C CYS A 200 -3.69 15.75 0.04
N ARG A 201 -2.43 15.76 0.46
CA ARG A 201 -1.31 16.15 -0.41
C ARG A 201 -0.94 15.00 -1.34
N VAL A 202 -0.84 15.23 -2.65
CA VAL A 202 -0.27 14.22 -3.55
C VAL A 202 1.25 14.18 -3.34
N LEU A 203 1.74 13.12 -2.71
CA LEU A 203 3.15 12.94 -2.36
C LEU A 203 3.99 12.57 -3.59
N GLY A 204 3.38 11.83 -4.52
CA GLY A 204 4.04 11.40 -5.74
C GLY A 204 3.33 10.25 -6.44
N SER A 205 4.02 9.63 -7.39
CA SER A 205 3.55 8.46 -8.10
C SER A 205 4.51 7.28 -7.96
N VAL A 206 3.94 6.08 -7.96
CA VAL A 206 4.66 4.81 -7.99
C VAL A 206 4.46 4.18 -9.36
N LEU A 207 5.55 4.05 -10.14
CA LEU A 207 5.51 3.35 -11.42
C LEU A 207 5.67 1.84 -11.15
N ASN A 208 4.61 1.09 -11.40
CA ASN A 208 4.54 -0.35 -11.19
C ASN A 208 4.59 -1.13 -12.52
N ASN A 209 4.78 -2.43 -12.46
CA ASN A 209 4.83 -3.35 -13.62
C ASN A 209 5.92 -2.96 -14.64
N VAL A 210 7.05 -2.44 -14.19
CA VAL A 210 8.18 -2.10 -15.06
C VAL A 210 8.91 -3.37 -15.47
N ASP A 211 8.89 -3.68 -16.78
CA ASP A 211 9.69 -4.78 -17.32
C ASP A 211 11.14 -4.29 -17.56
N PHE A 212 12.01 -4.57 -16.61
CA PHE A 212 13.43 -4.23 -16.73
C PHE A 212 14.17 -5.04 -17.82
N ARG A 213 13.55 -6.06 -18.40
CA ARG A 213 14.13 -6.86 -19.48
C ARG A 213 13.90 -6.22 -20.85
N SER A 214 12.89 -5.37 -20.99
CA SER A 214 12.63 -4.68 -22.24
C SER A 214 13.68 -3.60 -22.49
N PHE A 215 14.13 -3.49 -23.75
CA PHE A 215 15.17 -2.52 -24.18
C PHE A 215 14.80 -1.07 -23.83
N THR A 216 13.53 -0.73 -23.93
CA THR A 216 13.00 0.63 -23.65
C THR A 216 13.03 0.96 -22.16
N SER A 217 12.65 0.03 -21.29
CA SER A 217 12.70 0.19 -19.83
C SER A 217 14.14 0.30 -19.35
N ARG A 218 15.06 -0.48 -19.93
CA ARG A 218 16.50 -0.46 -19.63
C ARG A 218 17.12 0.92 -19.93
N ASN A 219 16.78 1.55 -21.04
CA ASN A 219 17.32 2.85 -21.42
C ASN A 219 16.82 4.03 -20.58
N HIS A 220 15.57 3.97 -20.10
CA HIS A 220 15.02 5.03 -19.24
C HIS A 220 15.53 4.97 -17.80
N TYR A 221 15.69 3.77 -17.24
CA TYR A 221 16.12 3.60 -15.84
C TYR A 221 17.66 3.67 -15.70
N TYR A 222 18.42 3.19 -16.70
CA TYR A 222 19.89 3.16 -16.68
C TYR A 222 20.56 4.44 -17.22
N LYS A 223 19.83 5.45 -17.64
CA LYS A 223 20.44 6.76 -17.95
C LYS A 223 20.99 7.49 -16.73
N SER A 224 20.67 7.05 -15.52
CA SER A 224 21.50 7.40 -14.36
C SER A 224 22.69 6.42 -14.29
N GLU A 225 23.81 6.79 -14.87
CA GLU A 225 25.08 6.03 -14.87
C GLU A 225 25.52 5.55 -13.47
N ARG A 226 24.99 6.16 -12.42
CA ARG A 226 25.22 5.73 -11.02
C ARG A 226 24.63 4.36 -10.68
N TYR A 227 23.42 4.02 -11.12
CA TYR A 227 22.82 2.72 -10.81
C TYR A 227 23.47 1.58 -11.56
N ALA A 228 23.83 1.78 -12.84
CA ALA A 228 24.51 0.77 -13.66
C ALA A 228 25.90 0.37 -13.10
N SER A 229 26.60 1.28 -12.44
CA SER A 229 27.92 1.01 -11.85
C SER A 229 27.83 0.14 -10.58
N TYR A 230 26.79 0.28 -9.77
CA TYR A 230 26.54 -0.58 -8.59
C TYR A 230 26.24 -2.02 -8.99
N TYR A 231 25.45 -2.22 -10.05
CA TYR A 231 25.15 -3.57 -10.57
C TYR A 231 26.35 -4.25 -11.23
N LYS A 232 27.21 -3.51 -11.93
CA LYS A 232 28.40 -4.08 -12.60
C LYS A 232 29.55 -4.42 -11.64
N ARG A 233 29.63 -3.81 -10.47
CA ARG A 233 30.75 -4.02 -9.53
C ARG A 233 30.59 -5.17 -8.55
N GLY A 234 29.53 -5.99 -8.68
CA GLY A 234 29.43 -7.24 -7.88
C GLY A 234 29.35 -7.04 -6.35
N TYR A 235 28.98 -5.85 -5.87
CA TYR A 235 28.94 -5.56 -4.43
C TYR A 235 27.97 -6.47 -3.65
N TYR A 236 27.05 -7.15 -4.36
CA TYR A 236 26.05 -8.07 -3.81
C TYR A 236 25.97 -9.42 -4.52
N ALA A 237 27.04 -9.85 -5.23
CA ALA A 237 27.08 -11.22 -5.71
C ALA A 237 27.18 -12.14 -4.49
N PRO A 238 26.32 -13.17 -4.34
CA PRO A 238 26.46 -14.14 -3.27
C PRO A 238 27.83 -14.77 -3.38
N LYS A 239 28.62 -14.75 -2.28
CA LYS A 239 29.92 -15.42 -2.22
C LYS A 239 29.72 -16.89 -2.63
N LYS A 240 30.29 -17.31 -3.75
CA LYS A 240 30.38 -18.71 -4.11
C LYS A 240 31.01 -19.44 -2.92
N LYS A 241 30.26 -20.39 -2.32
CA LYS A 241 30.87 -21.34 -1.38
C LYS A 241 31.97 -22.07 -2.14
N THR A 242 33.20 -21.80 -1.79
CA THR A 242 34.34 -22.62 -2.15
C THR A 242 34.06 -24.03 -1.66
N LYS A 243 33.89 -24.99 -2.56
CA LYS A 243 33.99 -26.40 -2.21
C LYS A 243 35.40 -26.62 -1.77
N GLU A 244 35.63 -26.85 -0.49
CA GLU A 244 36.82 -27.47 0.00
C GLU A 244 36.82 -28.92 -0.54
N SER A 245 37.84 -29.20 -1.30
CA SER A 245 38.19 -30.56 -1.76
C SER A 245 38.83 -31.32 -0.60
N GLU A 246 38.23 -32.43 -0.21
CA GLU A 246 38.89 -33.63 0.26
C GLU A 246 38.48 -34.79 -0.64
#